data_699df57525a7a05cfd95752168870aef
#
_entry.id   699df57525a7a05cfd95752168870aef
#
_cell.length_a   1.000
_cell.length_b   1.000
_cell.length_c   1.000
_cell.angle_alpha   90.00
_cell.angle_beta   90.00
_cell.angle_gamma   90.00
#
_symmetry.space_group_name_H-M   'P 1'
#
loop_
_entity.id
_entity.type
_entity.pdbx_description
1 polymer ?
#
loop_
_entity_poly.entity_id
_entity_poly.type
_entity_poly.pdbx_seq_one_letter_code
_entity_poly.pdbx_strand_id
1 'polypeptide(L)'
;MSAMTQIPAELGRIEIEALVREVLRRSPAPTPADPTGGAPNPLIVNVSARHIHLSPEHLEELFGPGAELEVDRELYQAGFFAAHQTVAVVGPRRRMLPSVRVLGPCRGATQVELSLTDGVFLGLELPIRISGDHHDTPGCLLVGPRGSVELESGLIRAMRHVHMGPADLAHYGVEAGDSMQLRVESSGCTSVLEDMVVRAGDEIRLEVHIDTDEGNAVNLSSASRVRLQLSSGCACDSREAS
;
A
#
# COMPACT_ATOMS: atom_id res chain seq x y z
N MET A 1 -19.35 16.51 37.42
CA MET A 1 -20.40 15.53 37.05
C MET A 1 -20.28 15.39 35.53
N SER A 2 -19.61 14.33 35.08
CA SER A 2 -19.34 14.09 33.66
C SER A 2 -20.50 13.33 33.08
N ALA A 3 -21.12 13.90 32.05
CA ALA A 3 -22.21 13.25 31.33
C ALA A 3 -21.61 12.12 30.47
N MET A 4 -21.82 10.88 30.88
CA MET A 4 -21.59 9.72 30.03
C MET A 4 -22.63 9.75 28.91
N THR A 5 -22.18 9.99 27.69
CA THR A 5 -23.00 9.83 26.48
C THR A 5 -23.35 8.36 26.35
N GLN A 6 -24.60 7.99 26.55
CA GLN A 6 -25.11 6.64 26.29
C GLN A 6 -25.07 6.41 24.77
N ILE A 7 -24.33 5.38 24.36
CA ILE A 7 -24.38 4.86 22.99
C ILE A 7 -25.70 4.11 22.82
N PRO A 8 -26.53 4.44 21.82
CA PRO A 8 -27.78 3.70 21.59
C PRO A 8 -27.47 2.24 21.23
N ALA A 9 -28.09 1.32 21.90
CA ALA A 9 -27.94 -0.11 21.70
C ALA A 9 -28.80 -0.58 20.52
N GLU A 10 -28.44 -0.37 19.31
CA GLU A 10 -28.89 -1.00 18.06
C GLU A 10 -28.76 -0.02 16.90
N LEU A 11 -27.50 0.19 16.46
CA LEU A 11 -27.27 0.73 15.12
C LEU A 11 -27.49 -0.40 14.11
N GLY A 12 -28.48 -0.26 13.24
CA GLY A 12 -28.69 -1.21 12.15
C GLY A 12 -27.47 -1.26 11.22
N ARG A 13 -27.28 -2.38 10.52
CA ARG A 13 -26.15 -2.60 9.60
C ARG A 13 -25.96 -1.43 8.62
N ILE A 14 -27.05 -0.83 8.12
CA ILE A 14 -27.05 0.31 7.20
C ILE A 14 -26.48 1.57 7.85
N GLU A 15 -26.77 1.80 9.13
CA GLU A 15 -26.26 2.95 9.89
C GLU A 15 -24.78 2.80 10.21
N ILE A 16 -24.34 1.57 10.53
CA ILE A 16 -22.92 1.25 10.72
C ILE A 16 -22.14 1.43 9.40
N GLU A 17 -22.67 0.95 8.28
CA GLU A 17 -22.05 1.14 6.96
C GLU A 17 -22.00 2.63 6.58
N ALA A 18 -23.02 3.41 6.87
CA ALA A 18 -23.04 4.85 6.63
C ALA A 18 -22.02 5.58 7.52
N LEU A 19 -21.89 5.18 8.79
CA LEU A 19 -20.93 5.76 9.73
C LEU A 19 -19.49 5.41 9.31
N VAL A 20 -19.25 4.17 8.91
CA VAL A 20 -17.96 3.73 8.39
C VAL A 20 -17.59 4.48 7.10
N ARG A 21 -18.52 4.65 6.16
CA ARG A 21 -18.31 5.46 4.95
C ARG A 21 -18.06 6.92 5.27
N GLU A 22 -18.68 7.47 6.29
CA GLU A 22 -18.47 8.86 6.73
C GLU A 22 -17.10 9.01 7.40
N VAL A 23 -16.68 8.06 8.24
CA VAL A 23 -15.35 8.02 8.85
C VAL A 23 -14.26 7.85 7.77
N LEU A 24 -14.48 6.98 6.78
CA LEU A 24 -13.56 6.80 5.66
C LEU A 24 -13.50 8.03 4.74
N ARG A 25 -14.60 8.75 4.56
CA ARG A 25 -14.61 10.04 3.86
C ARG A 25 -13.89 11.15 4.63
N ARG A 26 -13.84 11.06 5.96
CA ARG A 26 -13.12 12.00 6.83
C ARG A 26 -11.68 11.59 7.07
N SER A 27 -11.24 10.45 6.52
CA SER A 27 -9.79 10.14 6.47
C SER A 27 -9.09 11.32 5.83
N PRO A 28 -8.09 11.90 6.48
CA PRO A 28 -7.44 13.10 5.96
C PRO A 28 -6.99 12.83 4.53
N ALA A 29 -7.26 13.77 3.65
CA ALA A 29 -6.65 13.79 2.34
C ALA A 29 -5.13 13.64 2.50
N PRO A 30 -4.43 13.00 1.54
CA PRO A 30 -2.99 12.84 1.62
C PRO A 30 -2.35 14.15 2.05
N THR A 31 -1.46 14.08 3.02
CA THR A 31 -0.82 15.26 3.63
C THR A 31 -0.18 16.09 2.52
N PRO A 32 -0.50 17.37 2.38
CA PRO A 32 0.09 18.20 1.35
C PRO A 32 1.62 18.24 1.48
N ALA A 33 2.29 18.17 0.35
CA ALA A 33 3.73 18.34 0.28
C ALA A 33 4.17 19.75 0.70
N ASP A 34 5.46 19.86 1.04
CA ASP A 34 6.11 21.12 1.38
C ASP A 34 6.09 22.10 0.18
N PRO A 35 5.49 23.28 0.29
CA PRO A 35 5.46 24.26 -0.80
C PRO A 35 6.78 24.99 -1.02
N THR A 36 7.86 24.65 -0.29
CA THR A 36 9.12 25.45 -0.29
C THR A 36 10.17 25.00 -1.28
N GLY A 37 9.85 24.17 -2.27
CA GLY A 37 10.95 23.61 -3.07
C GLY A 37 10.79 23.48 -4.56
N GLY A 38 9.89 24.17 -5.24
CA GLY A 38 9.91 24.19 -6.72
C GLY A 38 9.79 22.80 -7.40
N ALA A 39 9.35 21.77 -6.65
CA ALA A 39 9.11 20.47 -7.22
C ALA A 39 7.99 20.55 -8.27
N PRO A 40 8.15 19.88 -9.43
CA PRO A 40 7.20 19.96 -10.54
C PRO A 40 5.83 19.39 -10.15
N ASN A 41 5.78 18.43 -9.23
CA ASN A 41 4.58 17.77 -8.77
C ASN A 41 4.48 17.78 -7.23
N PRO A 42 3.26 17.82 -6.67
CA PRO A 42 3.09 17.68 -5.22
C PRO A 42 3.52 16.28 -4.77
N LEU A 43 4.25 16.20 -3.66
CA LEU A 43 4.62 14.92 -3.04
C LEU A 43 3.39 14.32 -2.34
N ILE A 44 2.89 13.23 -2.86
CA ILE A 44 1.82 12.43 -2.25
C ILE A 44 2.47 11.23 -1.54
N VAL A 45 2.06 10.96 -0.30
CA VAL A 45 2.44 9.74 0.42
C VAL A 45 1.20 8.89 0.62
N ASN A 46 1.19 7.73 -0.02
CA ASN A 46 0.10 6.77 0.03
C ASN A 46 0.46 5.60 0.96
N VAL A 47 -0.46 5.26 1.84
CA VAL A 47 -0.37 4.03 2.63
C VAL A 47 -1.06 2.92 1.84
N SER A 48 -0.26 2.03 1.24
CA SER A 48 -0.76 0.86 0.55
C SER A 48 -1.32 -0.14 1.57
N ALA A 49 -2.63 -0.05 1.82
CA ALA A 49 -3.32 -1.05 2.60
C ALA A 49 -3.27 -2.40 1.88
N ARG A 50 -3.51 -3.50 2.62
CA ARG A 50 -3.59 -4.84 2.03
C ARG A 50 -4.47 -4.88 0.79
N HIS A 51 -3.97 -5.47 -0.29
CA HIS A 51 -4.70 -5.58 -1.55
C HIS A 51 -4.20 -6.77 -2.38
N ILE A 52 -4.91 -7.06 -3.45
CA ILE A 52 -4.59 -8.14 -4.36
C ILE A 52 -4.74 -7.67 -5.82
N HIS A 53 -3.82 -8.11 -6.65
CA HIS A 53 -3.93 -8.09 -8.11
C HIS A 53 -4.23 -9.50 -8.58
N LEU A 54 -5.25 -9.68 -9.39
CA LEU A 54 -5.64 -10.98 -9.93
C LEU A 54 -5.15 -11.14 -11.38
N SER A 55 -4.84 -12.38 -11.75
CA SER A 55 -4.81 -12.76 -13.15
C SER A 55 -6.23 -12.91 -13.68
N PRO A 56 -6.47 -12.82 -15.00
CA PRO A 56 -7.79 -13.05 -15.58
C PRO A 56 -8.37 -14.42 -15.21
N GLU A 57 -7.54 -15.46 -15.22
CA GLU A 57 -7.95 -16.83 -14.90
C GLU A 57 -8.44 -16.94 -13.44
N HIS A 58 -7.68 -16.37 -12.51
CA HIS A 58 -8.07 -16.39 -11.09
C HIS A 58 -9.27 -15.48 -10.80
N LEU A 59 -9.46 -14.42 -11.58
CA LEU A 59 -10.68 -13.60 -11.50
C LEU A 59 -11.91 -14.44 -11.83
N GLU A 60 -11.88 -15.19 -12.92
CA GLU A 60 -12.99 -16.07 -13.30
C GLU A 60 -13.22 -17.21 -12.31
N GLU A 61 -12.15 -17.81 -11.77
CA GLU A 61 -12.26 -18.87 -10.77
C GLU A 61 -12.90 -18.39 -9.46
N LEU A 62 -12.56 -17.19 -9.02
CA LEU A 62 -13.06 -16.61 -7.77
C LEU A 62 -14.45 -15.99 -7.90
N PHE A 63 -14.81 -15.43 -9.07
CA PHE A 63 -16.02 -14.65 -9.26
C PHE A 63 -16.98 -15.24 -10.33
N GLY A 64 -16.54 -16.23 -11.06
CA GLY A 64 -17.31 -16.95 -12.09
C GLY A 64 -16.86 -16.60 -13.51
N PRO A 65 -17.22 -17.45 -14.50
CA PRO A 65 -16.84 -17.25 -15.89
C PRO A 65 -17.31 -15.91 -16.45
N GLY A 66 -16.42 -15.22 -17.16
CA GLY A 66 -16.69 -13.89 -17.73
C GLY A 66 -16.75 -12.76 -16.70
N ALA A 67 -16.28 -12.98 -15.48
CA ALA A 67 -16.24 -11.91 -14.47
C ALA A 67 -15.29 -10.80 -14.90
N GLU A 68 -15.71 -9.56 -14.70
CA GLU A 68 -14.92 -8.35 -14.91
C GLU A 68 -14.79 -7.58 -13.62
N LEU A 69 -13.70 -6.83 -13.45
CA LEU A 69 -13.51 -5.95 -12.31
C LEU A 69 -14.37 -4.70 -12.45
N GLU A 70 -15.22 -4.44 -11.45
CA GLU A 70 -16.07 -3.25 -11.38
C GLU A 70 -15.37 -2.16 -10.61
N VAL A 71 -15.21 -0.98 -11.22
CA VAL A 71 -14.53 0.16 -10.60
C VAL A 71 -15.33 0.71 -9.43
N ASP A 72 -14.75 0.67 -8.23
CA ASP A 72 -15.26 1.36 -7.03
C ASP A 72 -14.70 2.78 -6.95
N ARG A 73 -13.38 2.90 -7.20
CA ARG A 73 -12.66 4.17 -7.08
C ARG A 73 -11.37 4.15 -7.92
N GLU A 74 -11.16 5.21 -8.71
CA GLU A 74 -9.88 5.46 -9.36
C GLU A 74 -8.78 5.71 -8.33
N LEU A 75 -7.56 5.25 -8.63
CA LEU A 75 -6.37 5.53 -7.84
C LEU A 75 -5.64 6.77 -8.36
N TYR A 76 -4.65 7.23 -7.60
CA TYR A 76 -3.89 8.42 -7.99
C TYR A 76 -3.09 8.21 -9.28
N GLN A 77 -2.51 7.03 -9.47
CA GLN A 77 -1.87 6.66 -10.72
C GLN A 77 -2.93 6.36 -11.80
N ALA A 78 -2.79 6.96 -12.97
CA ALA A 78 -3.73 6.81 -14.08
C ALA A 78 -3.84 5.34 -14.54
N GLY A 79 -5.05 4.89 -14.84
CA GLY A 79 -5.32 3.54 -15.32
C GLY A 79 -5.37 2.47 -14.22
N PHE A 80 -5.17 2.83 -12.95
CA PHE A 80 -5.34 1.93 -11.81
C PHE A 80 -6.57 2.30 -11.00
N PHE A 81 -7.23 1.29 -10.44
CA PHE A 81 -8.45 1.47 -9.66
C PHE A 81 -8.60 0.43 -8.56
N ALA A 82 -9.32 0.77 -7.50
CA ALA A 82 -9.85 -0.20 -6.57
C ALA A 82 -11.17 -0.74 -7.12
N ALA A 83 -11.30 -2.07 -7.17
CA ALA A 83 -12.53 -2.70 -7.63
C ALA A 83 -13.53 -2.87 -6.48
N HIS A 84 -14.83 -3.07 -6.78
CA HIS A 84 -15.82 -3.47 -5.79
C HIS A 84 -15.51 -4.85 -5.22
N GLN A 85 -14.86 -5.71 -5.98
CA GLN A 85 -14.52 -7.08 -5.61
C GLN A 85 -13.54 -7.12 -4.44
N THR A 86 -13.80 -8.06 -3.54
CA THR A 86 -12.90 -8.42 -2.45
C THR A 86 -12.82 -9.94 -2.35
N VAL A 87 -11.69 -10.43 -1.86
CA VAL A 87 -11.48 -11.86 -1.60
C VAL A 87 -11.03 -12.06 -0.15
N ALA A 88 -11.27 -13.26 0.39
CA ALA A 88 -10.66 -13.64 1.64
C ALA A 88 -9.29 -14.30 1.37
N VAL A 89 -8.29 -13.95 2.19
CA VAL A 89 -6.94 -14.53 2.17
C VAL A 89 -6.78 -15.39 3.41
N VAL A 90 -6.53 -16.69 3.23
CA VAL A 90 -6.41 -17.67 4.32
C VAL A 90 -4.97 -18.17 4.39
N GLY A 91 -4.35 -17.99 5.55
CA GLY A 91 -2.98 -18.44 5.83
C GLY A 91 -2.89 -19.81 6.49
N PRO A 92 -1.68 -20.36 6.64
CA PRO A 92 -1.44 -21.71 7.18
C PRO A 92 -1.90 -21.89 8.64
N ARG A 93 -2.01 -20.80 9.42
CA ARG A 93 -2.57 -20.83 10.77
C ARG A 93 -4.09 -20.92 10.82
N ARG A 94 -4.76 -21.12 9.68
CA ARG A 94 -6.23 -21.11 9.56
C ARG A 94 -6.85 -19.78 9.99
N ARG A 95 -6.07 -18.71 9.98
CA ARG A 95 -6.54 -17.33 10.14
C ARG A 95 -6.82 -16.74 8.78
N MET A 96 -7.76 -15.82 8.73
CA MET A 96 -8.29 -15.28 7.49
C MET A 96 -8.40 -13.76 7.55
N LEU A 97 -8.00 -13.09 6.50
CA LEU A 97 -8.34 -11.69 6.21
C LEU A 97 -9.57 -11.70 5.31
N PRO A 98 -10.75 -11.31 5.82
CA PRO A 98 -12.02 -11.62 5.15
C PRO A 98 -12.34 -10.76 3.92
N SER A 99 -11.69 -9.61 3.76
CA SER A 99 -12.06 -8.63 2.73
C SER A 99 -10.82 -7.90 2.23
N VAL A 100 -10.01 -8.59 1.45
CA VAL A 100 -8.86 -7.97 0.79
C VAL A 100 -9.32 -7.42 -0.56
N ARG A 101 -9.09 -6.13 -0.78
CA ARG A 101 -9.54 -5.40 -1.96
C ARG A 101 -8.78 -5.84 -3.21
N VAL A 102 -9.50 -6.08 -4.30
CA VAL A 102 -8.89 -6.28 -5.60
C VAL A 102 -8.57 -4.92 -6.22
N LEU A 103 -7.34 -4.75 -6.72
CA LEU A 103 -6.93 -3.61 -7.50
C LEU A 103 -6.83 -4.01 -8.98
N GLY A 104 -7.41 -3.20 -9.84
CA GLY A 104 -7.37 -3.36 -11.28
C GLY A 104 -6.36 -2.43 -11.95
N PRO A 105 -6.05 -2.72 -13.22
CA PRO A 105 -6.53 -3.85 -14.02
C PRO A 105 -5.93 -5.20 -13.61
N CYS A 106 -6.44 -6.30 -14.16
CA CYS A 106 -5.83 -7.62 -14.02
C CYS A 106 -4.38 -7.62 -14.52
N ARG A 107 -3.54 -8.47 -13.91
CA ARG A 107 -2.12 -8.63 -14.25
C ARG A 107 -1.84 -10.03 -14.80
N GLY A 108 -0.65 -10.23 -15.36
CA GLY A 108 -0.25 -11.55 -15.87
C GLY A 108 -0.14 -12.64 -14.81
N ALA A 109 0.01 -12.28 -13.54
CA ALA A 109 0.05 -13.19 -12.40
C ALA A 109 -0.65 -12.58 -11.19
N THR A 110 -1.26 -13.42 -10.37
CA THR A 110 -1.90 -13.00 -9.11
C THR A 110 -0.84 -12.70 -8.05
N GLN A 111 -0.98 -11.54 -7.40
CA GLN A 111 -0.10 -11.07 -6.33
C GLN A 111 -0.89 -10.51 -5.16
N VAL A 112 -0.51 -10.85 -3.95
CA VAL A 112 -1.10 -10.34 -2.72
C VAL A 112 -0.07 -9.50 -1.98
N GLU A 113 -0.39 -8.24 -1.72
CA GLU A 113 0.45 -7.33 -0.96
C GLU A 113 -0.13 -7.14 0.44
N LEU A 114 0.66 -7.47 1.44
CA LEU A 114 0.28 -7.46 2.85
C LEU A 114 1.33 -6.72 3.68
N SER A 115 0.93 -6.22 4.84
CA SER A 115 1.87 -5.72 5.83
C SER A 115 2.54 -6.86 6.60
N LEU A 116 3.62 -6.54 7.34
CA LEU A 116 4.27 -7.51 8.22
C LEU A 116 3.31 -8.06 9.29
N THR A 117 2.49 -7.18 9.88
CA THR A 117 1.48 -7.57 10.88
C THR A 117 0.45 -8.55 10.30
N ASP A 118 0.02 -8.35 9.04
CA ASP A 118 -0.85 -9.29 8.35
C ASP A 118 -0.19 -10.67 8.16
N GLY A 119 1.09 -10.68 7.75
CA GLY A 119 1.87 -11.91 7.62
C GLY A 119 1.95 -12.67 8.94
N VAL A 120 2.31 -11.99 10.03
CA VAL A 120 2.36 -12.57 11.39
C VAL A 120 1.00 -13.12 11.79
N PHE A 121 -0.08 -12.38 11.53
CA PHE A 121 -1.45 -12.83 11.81
C PHE A 121 -1.79 -14.13 11.05
N LEU A 122 -1.51 -14.17 9.75
CA LEU A 122 -1.78 -15.35 8.92
C LEU A 122 -0.82 -16.52 9.18
N GLY A 123 0.36 -16.25 9.76
CA GLY A 123 1.44 -17.23 9.97
C GLY A 123 2.34 -17.40 8.76
N LEU A 124 2.56 -16.34 8.02
CA LEU A 124 3.39 -16.27 6.84
C LEU A 124 4.60 -15.38 7.08
N GLU A 125 5.75 -15.82 6.58
CA GLU A 125 6.93 -14.97 6.45
C GLU A 125 6.89 -14.30 5.08
N LEU A 126 6.61 -13.00 5.08
CA LEU A 126 6.48 -12.23 3.85
C LEU A 126 7.82 -11.59 3.49
N PRO A 127 8.46 -12.02 2.40
CA PRO A 127 9.66 -11.36 1.93
C PRO A 127 9.33 -9.97 1.38
N ILE A 128 10.25 -9.03 1.57
CA ILE A 128 10.17 -7.72 0.91
C ILE A 128 10.54 -7.93 -0.56
N ARG A 129 9.64 -7.53 -1.47
CA ARG A 129 9.83 -7.64 -2.91
C ARG A 129 9.33 -6.39 -3.63
N ILE A 130 9.93 -6.11 -4.77
CA ILE A 130 9.34 -5.18 -5.74
C ILE A 130 8.11 -5.85 -6.32
N SER A 131 7.00 -5.09 -6.47
CA SER A 131 5.77 -5.61 -7.06
C SER A 131 6.03 -6.21 -8.45
N GLY A 132 5.61 -7.46 -8.63
CA GLY A 132 5.89 -8.30 -9.80
C GLY A 132 6.99 -9.36 -9.58
N ASP A 133 7.80 -9.24 -8.54
CA ASP A 133 8.78 -10.26 -8.18
C ASP A 133 8.16 -11.28 -7.20
N HIS A 134 7.94 -12.50 -7.69
CA HIS A 134 7.36 -13.60 -6.91
C HIS A 134 8.40 -14.66 -6.49
N HIS A 135 9.69 -14.39 -6.71
CA HIS A 135 10.76 -15.33 -6.36
C HIS A 135 10.83 -15.56 -4.84
N ASP A 136 10.84 -16.84 -4.44
CA ASP A 136 10.88 -17.27 -3.03
C ASP A 136 9.80 -16.60 -2.15
N THR A 137 8.59 -16.45 -2.68
CA THR A 137 7.46 -15.92 -1.94
C THR A 137 6.52 -17.04 -1.51
N PRO A 138 5.85 -16.94 -0.34
CA PRO A 138 4.87 -17.92 0.07
C PRO A 138 3.58 -17.84 -0.74
N GLY A 139 2.79 -18.90 -0.64
CA GLY A 139 1.43 -18.98 -1.16
C GLY A 139 0.36 -18.86 -0.08
N CYS A 140 -0.90 -18.89 -0.50
CA CYS A 140 -2.07 -18.88 0.39
C CYS A 140 -3.31 -19.44 -0.34
N LEU A 141 -4.38 -19.65 0.42
CA LEU A 141 -5.69 -19.92 -0.18
C LEU A 141 -6.47 -18.60 -0.31
N LEU A 142 -6.91 -18.29 -1.53
CA LEU A 142 -7.86 -17.24 -1.83
C LEU A 142 -9.27 -17.81 -1.89
N VAL A 143 -10.25 -17.09 -1.32
CA VAL A 143 -11.65 -17.50 -1.36
C VAL A 143 -12.48 -16.33 -1.87
N GLY A 144 -13.15 -16.56 -2.97
CA GLY A 144 -14.11 -15.65 -3.60
C GLY A 144 -15.56 -16.14 -3.42
N PRO A 145 -16.54 -15.42 -3.96
CA PRO A 145 -17.95 -15.78 -3.84
C PRO A 145 -18.37 -17.01 -4.66
N ARG A 146 -17.55 -17.43 -5.63
CA ARG A 146 -17.87 -18.54 -6.56
C ARG A 146 -16.89 -19.69 -6.49
N GLY A 147 -15.70 -19.46 -5.96
CA GLY A 147 -14.65 -20.49 -5.90
C GLY A 147 -13.49 -20.09 -5.01
N SER A 148 -12.46 -20.91 -5.08
CA SER A 148 -11.23 -20.68 -4.30
C SER A 148 -10.01 -21.06 -5.13
N VAL A 149 -8.92 -20.34 -4.95
CA VAL A 149 -7.64 -20.51 -5.64
C VAL A 149 -6.55 -20.76 -4.60
N GLU A 150 -5.81 -21.85 -4.73
CA GLU A 150 -4.60 -22.09 -3.95
C GLU A 150 -3.40 -21.50 -4.72
N LEU A 151 -2.84 -20.42 -4.19
CA LEU A 151 -1.63 -19.82 -4.72
C LEU A 151 -0.42 -20.55 -4.14
N GLU A 152 0.49 -20.98 -4.99
CA GLU A 152 1.79 -21.56 -4.57
C GLU A 152 2.79 -20.46 -4.16
N SER A 153 2.67 -19.26 -4.74
CA SER A 153 3.55 -18.11 -4.52
C SER A 153 2.82 -16.79 -4.79
N GLY A 154 3.49 -15.66 -4.60
CA GLY A 154 2.96 -14.34 -4.96
C GLY A 154 2.51 -13.48 -3.78
N LEU A 155 2.76 -13.92 -2.53
CA LEU A 155 2.52 -13.08 -1.35
C LEU A 155 3.80 -12.34 -0.99
N ILE A 156 3.71 -11.02 -0.96
CA ILE A 156 4.83 -10.14 -0.67
C ILE A 156 4.48 -9.09 0.38
N ARG A 157 5.50 -8.59 1.03
CA ARG A 157 5.50 -7.24 1.57
C ARG A 157 6.12 -6.33 0.52
N ALA A 158 5.33 -5.39 0.00
CA ALA A 158 5.84 -4.50 -1.04
C ALA A 158 6.99 -3.63 -0.50
N MET A 159 8.11 -3.59 -1.24
CA MET A 159 9.20 -2.69 -0.94
C MET A 159 8.72 -1.24 -1.03
N ARG A 160 9.15 -0.41 -0.07
CA ARG A 160 8.90 1.03 -0.14
C ARG A 160 9.40 1.58 -1.46
N HIS A 161 8.61 2.39 -2.09
CA HIS A 161 9.01 2.97 -3.37
C HIS A 161 8.38 4.32 -3.61
N VAL A 162 8.99 5.07 -4.50
CA VAL A 162 8.45 6.31 -5.00
C VAL A 162 8.31 6.23 -6.52
N HIS A 163 7.13 6.56 -7.00
CA HIS A 163 6.82 6.72 -8.41
C HIS A 163 7.25 8.11 -8.85
N MET A 164 7.98 8.21 -9.98
CA MET A 164 8.47 9.47 -10.52
C MET A 164 8.33 9.53 -12.04
N GLY A 165 7.76 10.65 -12.52
CA GLY A 165 7.81 11.03 -13.92
C GLY A 165 9.15 11.69 -14.28
N PRO A 166 9.42 11.96 -15.59
CA PRO A 166 10.68 12.53 -16.03
C PRO A 166 11.05 13.86 -15.37
N ALA A 167 10.04 14.71 -15.10
CA ALA A 167 10.27 16.01 -14.45
C ALA A 167 10.66 15.86 -12.97
N ASP A 168 10.13 14.86 -12.28
CA ASP A 168 10.46 14.57 -10.88
C ASP A 168 11.87 13.99 -10.78
N LEU A 169 12.23 13.05 -11.67
CA LEU A 169 13.58 12.50 -11.75
C LEU A 169 14.62 13.60 -11.94
N ALA A 170 14.37 14.52 -12.87
CA ALA A 170 15.27 15.64 -13.13
C ALA A 170 15.35 16.60 -11.91
N HIS A 171 14.22 16.83 -11.22
CA HIS A 171 14.18 17.72 -10.06
C HIS A 171 14.98 17.14 -8.88
N TYR A 172 14.82 15.86 -8.59
CA TYR A 172 15.52 15.18 -7.49
C TYR A 172 16.93 14.74 -7.86
N GLY A 173 17.29 14.73 -9.16
CA GLY A 173 18.61 14.29 -9.64
C GLY A 173 18.84 12.80 -9.42
N VAL A 174 17.80 11.97 -9.67
CA VAL A 174 17.82 10.52 -9.46
C VAL A 174 17.40 9.78 -10.72
N GLU A 175 17.71 8.48 -10.76
CA GLU A 175 17.36 7.56 -11.82
C GLU A 175 16.50 6.39 -11.28
N ALA A 176 15.89 5.62 -12.18
CA ALA A 176 15.16 4.41 -11.80
C ALA A 176 16.08 3.41 -11.08
N GLY A 177 15.64 2.93 -9.93
CA GLY A 177 16.40 2.01 -9.09
C GLY A 177 17.25 2.68 -8.00
N ASP A 178 17.41 4.00 -8.04
CA ASP A 178 18.05 4.73 -6.95
C ASP A 178 17.28 4.60 -5.65
N SER A 179 17.98 4.79 -4.53
CA SER A 179 17.40 4.78 -3.19
C SER A 179 17.27 6.20 -2.64
N MET A 180 16.13 6.51 -2.08
CA MET A 180 15.82 7.78 -1.42
C MET A 180 15.38 7.57 0.03
N GLN A 181 15.14 8.66 0.75
CA GLN A 181 14.64 8.68 2.12
C GLN A 181 13.36 9.50 2.19
N LEU A 182 12.37 9.01 2.94
CA LEU A 182 11.18 9.78 3.30
C LEU A 182 11.29 10.24 4.76
N ARG A 183 11.43 11.55 4.97
CA ARG A 183 11.33 12.14 6.30
C ARG A 183 9.87 12.52 6.59
N VAL A 184 9.34 12.02 7.69
CA VAL A 184 7.99 12.31 8.18
C VAL A 184 8.10 13.05 9.51
N GLU A 185 7.60 14.27 9.57
CA GLU A 185 7.57 15.09 10.79
C GLU A 185 6.20 14.99 11.46
N SER A 186 6.10 14.12 12.45
CA SER A 186 4.90 13.91 13.26
C SER A 186 5.20 14.19 14.72
N SER A 187 4.22 14.73 15.44
CA SER A 187 4.39 15.06 16.87
C SER A 187 4.73 13.80 17.67
N GLY A 188 5.90 13.81 18.32
CA GLY A 188 6.41 12.69 19.13
C GLY A 188 6.84 11.46 18.34
N CYS A 189 6.80 11.50 16.99
CA CYS A 189 7.06 10.34 16.14
C CYS A 189 7.80 10.69 14.84
N THR A 190 8.57 11.81 14.85
CA THR A 190 9.36 12.19 13.67
C THR A 190 10.37 11.11 13.33
N SER A 191 10.34 10.64 12.09
CA SER A 191 11.12 9.50 11.62
C SER A 191 11.64 9.71 10.21
N VAL A 192 12.65 8.92 9.83
CA VAL A 192 13.13 8.79 8.45
C VAL A 192 12.97 7.34 8.04
N LEU A 193 12.29 7.11 6.93
CA LEU A 193 12.19 5.82 6.28
C LEU A 193 13.18 5.80 5.12
N GLU A 194 14.19 4.95 5.24
CA GLU A 194 15.22 4.75 4.22
C GLU A 194 14.79 3.68 3.20
N ASP A 195 15.65 3.34 2.24
CA ASP A 195 15.43 2.30 1.22
C ASP A 195 14.19 2.53 0.35
N MET A 196 13.90 3.78 0.04
CA MET A 196 12.80 4.17 -0.83
C MET A 196 13.23 4.05 -2.29
N VAL A 197 12.85 2.98 -2.97
CA VAL A 197 13.30 2.71 -4.34
C VAL A 197 12.55 3.58 -5.34
N VAL A 198 13.30 4.24 -6.24
CA VAL A 198 12.73 5.04 -7.32
C VAL A 198 12.20 4.15 -8.44
N ARG A 199 10.92 4.30 -8.79
CA ARG A 199 10.24 3.67 -9.92
C ARG A 199 9.86 4.73 -10.94
N ALA A 200 10.48 4.69 -12.11
CA ALA A 200 10.30 5.67 -13.16
C ALA A 200 9.30 5.22 -14.24
N GLY A 201 8.63 6.17 -14.86
CA GLY A 201 7.77 5.96 -16.02
C GLY A 201 7.25 7.29 -16.58
N ASP A 202 6.95 7.31 -17.89
CA ASP A 202 6.62 8.55 -18.59
C ASP A 202 5.30 9.20 -18.14
N GLU A 203 4.31 8.38 -17.79
CA GLU A 203 2.97 8.85 -17.38
C GLU A 203 2.73 8.70 -15.86
N ILE A 204 3.78 8.36 -15.10
CA ILE A 204 3.71 8.16 -13.66
C ILE A 204 3.72 9.53 -12.96
N ARG A 205 2.87 9.67 -11.94
CA ARG A 205 2.83 10.84 -11.06
C ARG A 205 3.67 10.61 -9.82
N LEU A 206 4.22 11.69 -9.26
CA LEU A 206 4.99 11.64 -8.02
C LEU A 206 4.13 11.10 -6.87
N GLU A 207 4.47 9.91 -6.37
CA GLU A 207 3.74 9.26 -5.29
C GLU A 207 4.65 8.29 -4.54
N VAL A 208 4.73 8.45 -3.23
CA VAL A 208 5.42 7.52 -2.33
C VAL A 208 4.44 6.46 -1.86
N HIS A 209 4.88 5.20 -1.85
CA HIS A 209 4.15 4.06 -1.32
C HIS A 209 4.89 3.45 -0.14
N ILE A 210 4.20 3.36 1.00
CA ILE A 210 4.61 2.64 2.20
C ILE A 210 3.48 1.73 2.66
N ASP A 211 3.78 0.69 3.43
CA ASP A 211 2.75 -0.21 3.94
C ASP A 211 1.99 0.37 5.16
N THR A 212 0.96 -0.34 5.62
CA THR A 212 0.14 0.09 6.76
C THR A 212 0.94 0.16 8.06
N ASP A 213 1.86 -0.78 8.31
CA ASP A 213 2.68 -0.80 9.51
C ASP A 213 3.65 0.38 9.53
N GLU A 214 4.24 0.69 8.38
CA GLU A 214 5.14 1.83 8.20
C GLU A 214 4.42 3.16 8.39
N GLY A 215 3.25 3.34 7.77
CA GLY A 215 2.41 4.52 7.95
C GLY A 215 1.99 4.74 9.40
N ASN A 216 1.65 3.67 10.11
CA ASN A 216 1.31 3.70 11.54
C ASN A 216 2.54 4.01 12.39
N ALA A 217 3.69 3.40 12.10
CA ALA A 217 4.93 3.61 12.86
C ALA A 217 5.39 5.07 12.85
N VAL A 218 5.19 5.79 11.75
CA VAL A 218 5.56 7.21 11.63
C VAL A 218 4.39 8.16 11.95
N ASN A 219 3.22 7.63 12.36
CA ASN A 219 2.01 8.40 12.62
C ASN A 219 1.68 9.37 11.45
N LEU A 220 1.68 8.84 10.24
CA LEU A 220 1.56 9.61 9.00
C LEU A 220 0.30 10.48 8.97
N SER A 221 -0.83 9.97 9.51
CA SER A 221 -2.11 10.70 9.54
C SER A 221 -2.06 12.02 10.33
N SER A 222 -1.09 12.17 11.22
CA SER A 222 -0.87 13.39 12.03
C SER A 222 0.42 14.12 11.64
N ALA A 223 1.03 13.76 10.52
CA ALA A 223 2.24 14.41 10.04
C ALA A 223 1.97 15.86 9.66
N SER A 224 2.80 16.75 10.20
CA SER A 224 2.78 18.17 9.85
C SER A 224 3.55 18.46 8.57
N ARG A 225 4.49 17.57 8.21
CA ARG A 225 5.36 17.72 7.04
C ARG A 225 5.92 16.37 6.59
N VAL A 226 6.04 16.20 5.28
CA VAL A 226 6.77 15.09 4.67
C VAL A 226 7.78 15.63 3.66
N ARG A 227 8.95 15.01 3.57
CA ARG A 227 10.00 15.38 2.61
C ARG A 227 10.66 14.14 2.04
N LEU A 228 10.82 14.14 0.72
CA LEU A 228 11.62 13.15 0.03
C LEU A 228 13.04 13.72 -0.14
N GLN A 229 14.05 12.92 0.20
CA GLN A 229 15.44 13.33 0.23
C GLN A 229 16.31 12.27 -0.43
N LEU A 230 17.44 12.67 -0.99
CA LEU A 230 18.47 11.71 -1.40
C LEU A 230 18.96 10.94 -0.19
N SER A 231 19.23 9.64 -0.36
CA SER A 231 19.91 8.87 0.67
C SER A 231 21.28 9.52 0.90
N SER A 232 21.52 9.99 2.12
CA SER A 232 22.87 10.42 2.50
C SER A 232 23.73 9.15 2.46
N GLY A 233 24.62 9.04 1.48
CA GLY A 233 25.59 7.94 1.43
C GLY A 233 26.20 7.79 2.83
N CYS A 234 26.16 6.59 3.37
CA CYS A 234 26.73 6.32 4.68
C CYS A 234 28.24 6.62 4.60
N ALA A 235 28.69 7.68 5.26
CA ALA A 235 30.10 8.05 5.35
C ALA A 235 30.93 7.03 6.17
N CYS A 236 30.40 5.81 6.37
CA CYS A 236 31.01 4.75 7.16
C CYS A 236 31.88 3.77 6.38
N ASP A 237 31.88 3.79 5.04
CA ASP A 237 32.63 2.82 4.24
C ASP A 237 34.14 3.15 4.04
N SER A 238 34.68 4.14 4.77
CA SER A 238 36.11 4.50 4.64
C SER A 238 37.00 4.06 5.82
N ARG A 239 36.57 3.11 6.69
CA ARG A 239 37.35 2.69 7.85
C ARG A 239 37.61 1.19 7.99
N GLU A 240 37.44 0.38 6.96
CA GLU A 240 37.93 -1.01 6.96
C GLU A 240 38.88 -1.26 5.82
N ALA A 241 40.02 -0.58 5.82
CA ALA A 241 41.21 -0.97 5.08
C ALA A 241 42.43 -0.39 5.80
N SER A 242 42.84 -1.02 6.88
CA SER A 242 44.19 -0.94 7.43
C SER A 242 44.52 -2.18 8.25
#